data_537695a62c8a7c7be25e05c501825f22
#
_entry.id   537695a62c8a7c7be25e05c501825f22
#
_cell.length_a   1.000
_cell.length_b   1.000
_cell.length_c   1.000
_cell.angle_alpha   90.00
_cell.angle_beta   90.00
_cell.angle_gamma   90.00
#
_symmetry.space_group_name_H-M   'P 1'
#
loop_
_entity.id
_entity.type
_entity.pdbx_description
1 polymer ?
#
loop_
_entity_poly.entity_id
_entity_poly.type
_entity_poly.pdbx_seq_one_letter_code
_entity_poly.pdbx_strand_id
1 'polypeptide(L)'
;MDASHLLDQLRDSLGVHVDFSHLLLAFALLMARVLPPVILTPFLGGETVPNEVKLGLGFMLGMVLYPAITSQVAGVPASPVLFVALMLKELFIGLTLSFVVGIVFDAAQIAGNLVDTMSGTNQAQLMVPQIQQQVSLFSNLQIQLVTVVFLSLGGHHIVIQAFGESLERIPLDRYPTFAMAGSWALFNTVLRVYGDLFRIALALASPVLLATFVTDLALGLINRVAPQVQVFFVAMQIKPAVTVLIMFTSIHLILDRAVHEYGTMFGWVHQVLRLLE
;
A
#
# COMPACT_ATOMS: atom_id res chain seq x y z
N MET A 1 -50.76 -8.46 9.00
CA MET A 1 -50.19 -7.11 8.91
C MET A 1 -48.86 -7.33 8.19
N ASP A 2 -48.80 -6.92 6.91
CA ASP A 2 -47.67 -7.24 6.05
C ASP A 2 -46.46 -6.37 6.44
N ALA A 3 -45.27 -7.02 6.53
CA ALA A 3 -44.01 -6.36 6.85
C ALA A 3 -43.69 -5.19 5.89
N SER A 4 -44.20 -5.24 4.64
CA SER A 4 -44.12 -4.16 3.66
C SER A 4 -44.88 -2.89 4.10
N HIS A 5 -46.02 -3.06 4.71
CA HIS A 5 -46.87 -1.91 5.18
C HIS A 5 -46.23 -1.19 6.39
N LEU A 6 -45.52 -1.90 7.26
CA LEU A 6 -44.77 -1.33 8.39
C LEU A 6 -43.54 -0.58 7.89
N LEU A 7 -42.86 -1.14 6.90
CA LEU A 7 -41.70 -0.49 6.27
C LEU A 7 -42.09 0.79 5.55
N ASP A 8 -43.22 0.83 4.85
CA ASP A 8 -43.76 2.04 4.19
C ASP A 8 -44.18 3.08 5.19
N GLN A 9 -44.83 2.71 6.30
CA GLN A 9 -45.19 3.65 7.38
C GLN A 9 -43.96 4.25 8.10
N LEU A 10 -42.90 3.43 8.34
CA LEU A 10 -41.65 3.91 8.89
C LEU A 10 -40.93 4.83 7.92
N ARG A 11 -41.01 4.56 6.63
CA ARG A 11 -40.43 5.34 5.54
C ARG A 11 -41.04 6.73 5.47
N ASP A 12 -42.36 6.82 5.52
CA ASP A 12 -43.11 8.10 5.53
C ASP A 12 -42.90 8.91 6.82
N SER A 13 -42.77 8.22 7.97
CA SER A 13 -42.59 8.89 9.27
C SER A 13 -41.15 9.43 9.46
N LEU A 14 -40.15 8.84 8.79
CA LEU A 14 -38.74 9.24 8.88
C LEU A 14 -38.34 10.21 7.76
N GLY A 15 -39.23 10.48 6.77
CA GLY A 15 -38.91 11.34 5.63
C GLY A 15 -37.77 10.81 4.73
N VAL A 16 -37.45 9.55 4.85
CA VAL A 16 -36.33 8.91 4.12
C VAL A 16 -36.88 8.22 2.86
N HIS A 17 -36.92 8.97 1.76
CA HIS A 17 -37.34 8.47 0.44
C HIS A 17 -36.22 7.71 -0.30
N VAL A 18 -35.28 7.11 0.41
CA VAL A 18 -34.21 6.31 -0.22
C VAL A 18 -34.65 4.84 -0.28
N ASP A 19 -34.70 4.30 -1.47
CA ASP A 19 -34.96 2.86 -1.64
C ASP A 19 -33.83 2.06 -1.02
N PHE A 20 -34.16 1.16 -0.09
CA PHE A 20 -33.18 0.33 0.62
C PHE A 20 -32.27 -0.43 -0.34
N SER A 21 -32.79 -0.82 -1.51
CA SER A 21 -32.03 -1.45 -2.60
C SER A 21 -30.94 -0.52 -3.13
N HIS A 22 -31.25 0.77 -3.42
CA HIS A 22 -30.26 1.73 -3.89
C HIS A 22 -29.20 2.05 -2.84
N LEU A 23 -29.57 2.06 -1.57
CA LEU A 23 -28.64 2.24 -0.46
C LEU A 23 -27.64 1.08 -0.38
N LEU A 24 -28.11 -0.17 -0.47
CA LEU A 24 -27.23 -1.34 -0.49
C LEU A 24 -26.31 -1.37 -1.71
N LEU A 25 -26.83 -1.03 -2.90
CA LEU A 25 -26.02 -0.96 -4.12
C LEU A 25 -24.95 0.12 -4.03
N ALA A 26 -25.30 1.31 -3.55
CA ALA A 26 -24.33 2.40 -3.35
C ALA A 26 -23.26 2.03 -2.32
N PHE A 27 -23.65 1.38 -1.24
CA PHE A 27 -22.70 0.89 -0.22
C PHE A 27 -21.77 -0.21 -0.77
N ALA A 28 -22.28 -1.10 -1.61
CA ALA A 28 -21.46 -2.11 -2.27
C ALA A 28 -20.43 -1.49 -3.23
N LEU A 29 -20.80 -0.44 -3.99
CA LEU A 29 -19.86 0.32 -4.82
C LEU A 29 -18.80 1.04 -3.97
N LEU A 30 -19.20 1.66 -2.87
CA LEU A 30 -18.27 2.28 -1.93
C LEU A 30 -17.27 1.25 -1.36
N MET A 31 -17.76 0.07 -0.99
CA MET A 31 -16.90 -1.02 -0.52
C MET A 31 -15.91 -1.47 -1.60
N ALA A 32 -16.33 -1.56 -2.86
CA ALA A 32 -15.44 -1.91 -3.97
C ALA A 32 -14.27 -0.92 -4.12
N ARG A 33 -14.46 0.37 -3.78
CA ARG A 33 -13.39 1.40 -3.78
C ARG A 33 -12.53 1.34 -2.52
N VAL A 34 -13.11 1.11 -1.35
CA VAL A 34 -12.44 1.22 -0.04
C VAL A 34 -11.70 -0.05 0.36
N LEU A 35 -12.19 -1.24 -0.02
CA LEU A 35 -11.56 -2.51 0.37
C LEU A 35 -10.14 -2.71 -0.18
N PRO A 36 -9.82 -2.41 -1.45
CA PRO A 36 -8.47 -2.61 -1.97
C PRO A 36 -7.39 -1.91 -1.14
N PRO A 37 -7.51 -0.61 -0.78
CA PRO A 37 -6.54 0.03 0.10
C PRO A 37 -6.42 -0.60 1.47
N VAL A 38 -7.54 -1.00 2.08
CA VAL A 38 -7.53 -1.63 3.41
C VAL A 38 -6.80 -2.98 3.38
N ILE A 39 -6.94 -3.73 2.29
CA ILE A 39 -6.31 -5.05 2.16
C ILE A 39 -4.83 -4.94 1.80
N LEU A 40 -4.49 -4.03 0.87
CA LEU A 40 -3.17 -3.96 0.25
C LEU A 40 -2.18 -3.06 1.00
N THR A 41 -2.66 -2.07 1.79
CA THR A 41 -1.73 -1.15 2.46
C THR A 41 -1.30 -1.66 3.84
N PRO A 42 0.00 -1.61 4.16
CA PRO A 42 0.53 -2.17 5.42
C PRO A 42 0.05 -1.44 6.66
N PHE A 43 -0.24 -0.13 6.57
CA PHE A 43 -0.62 0.68 7.74
C PHE A 43 -2.07 0.47 8.20
N LEU A 44 -2.95 -0.11 7.35
CA LEU A 44 -4.33 -0.46 7.72
C LEU A 44 -4.49 -1.92 8.13
N GLY A 45 -3.53 -2.77 7.85
CA GLY A 45 -3.68 -4.18 8.22
C GLY A 45 -2.41 -5.02 8.04
N GLY A 46 -1.63 -4.78 6.99
CA GLY A 46 -0.45 -5.58 6.68
C GLY A 46 -0.76 -7.08 6.53
N GLU A 47 0.26 -7.91 6.46
CA GLU A 47 0.10 -9.38 6.36
C GLU A 47 -0.27 -10.04 7.69
N THR A 48 -0.05 -9.36 8.82
CA THR A 48 -0.23 -9.91 10.17
C THR A 48 -1.67 -9.86 10.66
N VAL A 49 -2.52 -9.02 10.06
CA VAL A 49 -3.91 -8.83 10.48
C VAL A 49 -4.83 -9.81 9.71
N PRO A 50 -5.68 -10.60 10.41
CA PRO A 50 -6.65 -11.50 9.78
C PRO A 50 -7.58 -10.75 8.83
N ASN A 51 -8.01 -11.42 7.73
CA ASN A 51 -8.86 -10.83 6.71
C ASN A 51 -10.22 -10.36 7.26
N GLU A 52 -10.74 -11.03 8.29
CA GLU A 52 -11.99 -10.67 8.95
C GLU A 52 -11.90 -9.29 9.61
N VAL A 53 -10.76 -8.99 10.23
CA VAL A 53 -10.51 -7.68 10.86
C VAL A 53 -10.36 -6.61 9.79
N LYS A 54 -9.66 -6.89 8.68
CA LYS A 54 -9.53 -5.97 7.55
C LYS A 54 -10.90 -5.64 6.92
N LEU A 55 -11.75 -6.66 6.74
CA LEU A 55 -13.12 -6.46 6.25
C LEU A 55 -13.93 -5.60 7.20
N GLY A 56 -13.84 -5.84 8.52
CA GLY A 56 -14.49 -5.02 9.55
C GLY A 56 -14.02 -3.56 9.50
N LEU A 57 -12.72 -3.35 9.32
CA LEU A 57 -12.12 -2.01 9.21
C LEU A 57 -12.56 -1.30 7.92
N GLY A 58 -12.62 -2.03 6.79
CA GLY A 58 -13.16 -1.53 5.53
C GLY A 58 -14.62 -1.12 5.65
N PHE A 59 -15.45 -1.95 6.31
CA PHE A 59 -16.85 -1.64 6.58
C PHE A 59 -17.00 -0.37 7.45
N MET A 60 -16.19 -0.23 8.48
CA MET A 60 -16.18 0.94 9.37
C MET A 60 -15.78 2.22 8.61
N LEU A 61 -14.73 2.15 7.78
CA LEU A 61 -14.34 3.26 6.91
C LEU A 61 -15.43 3.62 5.90
N GLY A 62 -16.09 2.61 5.31
CA GLY A 62 -17.21 2.82 4.43
C GLY A 62 -18.38 3.53 5.12
N MET A 63 -18.69 3.18 6.38
CA MET A 63 -19.71 3.89 7.16
C MET A 63 -19.32 5.36 7.42
N VAL A 64 -18.04 5.62 7.72
CA VAL A 64 -17.55 7.00 7.94
C VAL A 64 -17.60 7.82 6.65
N LEU A 65 -17.32 7.21 5.50
CA LEU A 65 -17.35 7.88 4.20
C LEU A 65 -18.76 7.94 3.57
N TYR A 66 -19.70 7.17 4.09
CA TYR A 66 -21.07 7.11 3.57
C TYR A 66 -21.78 8.48 3.44
N PRO A 67 -21.65 9.41 4.41
CA PRO A 67 -22.26 10.74 4.27
C PRO A 67 -21.81 11.51 3.03
N ALA A 68 -20.57 11.28 2.55
CA ALA A 68 -20.05 11.93 1.35
C ALA A 68 -20.75 11.48 0.05
N ILE A 69 -21.41 10.31 0.06
CA ILE A 69 -22.05 9.73 -1.12
C ILE A 69 -23.58 9.81 -1.10
N THR A 70 -24.19 10.34 -0.06
CA THR A 70 -25.67 10.36 0.10
C THR A 70 -26.40 11.00 -1.07
N SER A 71 -25.83 12.05 -1.67
CA SER A 71 -26.36 12.71 -2.87
C SER A 71 -26.27 11.86 -4.15
N GLN A 72 -25.42 10.84 -4.17
CA GLN A 72 -25.15 9.98 -5.34
C GLN A 72 -25.98 8.69 -5.33
N VAL A 73 -26.57 8.33 -4.19
CA VAL A 73 -27.29 7.06 -3.97
C VAL A 73 -28.45 6.88 -4.96
N ALA A 74 -29.21 7.93 -5.22
CA ALA A 74 -30.37 7.89 -6.15
C ALA A 74 -29.96 7.70 -7.62
N GLY A 75 -28.72 8.03 -7.98
CA GLY A 75 -28.20 7.90 -9.35
C GLY A 75 -27.68 6.51 -9.70
N VAL A 76 -27.56 5.60 -8.73
CA VAL A 76 -27.02 4.27 -8.97
C VAL A 76 -28.01 3.42 -9.79
N PRO A 77 -27.63 2.92 -10.99
CA PRO A 77 -28.54 2.19 -11.84
C PRO A 77 -28.85 0.79 -11.25
N ALA A 78 -30.13 0.42 -11.28
CA ALA A 78 -30.60 -0.90 -10.87
C ALA A 78 -30.32 -2.00 -11.94
N SER A 79 -29.86 -1.63 -13.15
CA SER A 79 -29.50 -2.59 -14.19
C SER A 79 -28.26 -3.39 -13.80
N PRO A 80 -28.31 -4.73 -13.78
CA PRO A 80 -27.17 -5.58 -13.36
C PRO A 80 -25.90 -5.34 -14.17
N VAL A 81 -26.03 -5.12 -15.49
CA VAL A 81 -24.87 -4.91 -16.38
C VAL A 81 -24.18 -3.58 -16.06
N LEU A 82 -24.95 -2.51 -15.90
CA LEU A 82 -24.40 -1.19 -15.55
C LEU A 82 -23.82 -1.18 -14.14
N PHE A 83 -24.44 -1.88 -13.20
CA PHE A 83 -23.93 -2.02 -11.85
C PHE A 83 -22.58 -2.72 -11.83
N VAL A 84 -22.42 -3.84 -12.53
CA VAL A 84 -21.14 -4.58 -12.64
C VAL A 84 -20.07 -3.69 -13.28
N ALA A 85 -20.41 -2.92 -14.31
CA ALA A 85 -19.47 -2.00 -14.94
C ALA A 85 -19.03 -0.88 -13.97
N LEU A 86 -19.95 -0.33 -13.16
CA LEU A 86 -19.60 0.64 -12.10
C LEU A 86 -18.73 -0.02 -11.01
N MET A 87 -19.03 -1.24 -10.62
CA MET A 87 -18.25 -1.98 -9.63
C MET A 87 -16.80 -2.19 -10.10
N LEU A 88 -16.60 -2.55 -11.38
CA LEU A 88 -15.25 -2.66 -11.99
C LEU A 88 -14.53 -1.32 -11.99
N LYS A 89 -15.24 -0.22 -12.31
CA LYS A 89 -14.69 1.14 -12.20
C LYS A 89 -14.23 1.46 -10.78
N GLU A 90 -15.07 1.19 -9.78
CA GLU A 90 -14.75 1.46 -8.37
C GLU A 90 -13.54 0.65 -7.90
N LEU A 91 -13.51 -0.63 -8.27
CA LEU A 91 -12.39 -1.51 -7.97
C LEU A 91 -11.08 -0.99 -8.61
N PHE A 92 -11.15 -0.55 -9.88
CA PHE A 92 -9.99 0.03 -10.58
C PHE A 92 -9.46 1.28 -9.88
N ILE A 93 -10.34 2.20 -9.48
CA ILE A 93 -9.96 3.42 -8.75
C ILE A 93 -9.33 3.04 -7.39
N GLY A 94 -9.98 2.14 -6.65
CA GLY A 94 -9.47 1.65 -5.37
C GLY A 94 -8.10 1.00 -5.48
N LEU A 95 -7.89 0.14 -6.47
CA LEU A 95 -6.58 -0.50 -6.74
C LEU A 95 -5.51 0.52 -7.13
N THR A 96 -5.85 1.49 -7.97
CA THR A 96 -4.89 2.53 -8.41
C THR A 96 -4.47 3.40 -7.22
N LEU A 97 -5.40 3.82 -6.36
CA LEU A 97 -5.09 4.57 -5.16
C LEU A 97 -4.28 3.74 -4.17
N SER A 98 -4.63 2.46 -3.98
CA SER A 98 -3.88 1.54 -3.13
C SER A 98 -2.43 1.38 -3.57
N PHE A 99 -2.22 1.22 -4.87
CA PHE A 99 -0.89 1.09 -5.46
C PHE A 99 -0.05 2.34 -5.21
N VAL A 100 -0.60 3.54 -5.46
CA VAL A 100 0.13 4.78 -5.26
C VAL A 100 0.45 5.03 -3.79
N VAL A 101 -0.50 4.75 -2.89
CA VAL A 101 -0.30 4.87 -1.44
C VAL A 101 0.65 3.79 -0.91
N GLY A 102 0.59 2.58 -1.48
CA GLY A 102 1.45 1.45 -1.10
C GLY A 102 2.92 1.63 -1.49
N ILE A 103 3.23 2.45 -2.50
CA ILE A 103 4.53 2.49 -3.18
C ILE A 103 5.75 2.67 -2.25
N VAL A 104 5.65 3.51 -1.22
CA VAL A 104 6.77 3.75 -0.29
C VAL A 104 6.98 2.56 0.64
N PHE A 105 5.91 1.89 1.02
CA PHE A 105 5.95 0.68 1.86
C PHE A 105 6.52 -0.51 1.07
N ASP A 106 6.07 -0.68 -0.18
CA ASP A 106 6.58 -1.72 -1.07
C ASP A 106 8.08 -1.50 -1.38
N ALA A 107 8.48 -0.24 -1.59
CA ALA A 107 9.87 0.13 -1.77
C ALA A 107 10.71 -0.19 -0.52
N ALA A 108 10.18 0.05 0.68
CA ALA A 108 10.86 -0.31 1.94
C ALA A 108 10.99 -1.83 2.09
N GLN A 109 9.96 -2.58 1.71
CA GLN A 109 9.99 -4.05 1.71
C GLN A 109 11.04 -4.59 0.73
N ILE A 110 11.08 -4.07 -0.49
CA ILE A 110 12.09 -4.43 -1.49
C ILE A 110 13.49 -4.05 -1.01
N ALA A 111 13.66 -2.86 -0.42
CA ALA A 111 14.93 -2.41 0.12
C ALA A 111 15.43 -3.37 1.22
N GLY A 112 14.56 -3.77 2.14
CA GLY A 112 14.90 -4.73 3.17
C GLY A 112 15.25 -6.12 2.62
N ASN A 113 14.53 -6.60 1.60
CA ASN A 113 14.85 -7.86 0.92
C ASN A 113 16.20 -7.81 0.21
N LEU A 114 16.58 -6.67 -0.38
CA LEU A 114 17.92 -6.46 -0.95
C LEU A 114 18.99 -6.52 0.14
N VAL A 115 18.73 -5.90 1.28
CA VAL A 115 19.62 -5.95 2.45
C VAL A 115 19.76 -7.37 2.97
N ASP A 116 18.66 -8.12 3.12
CA ASP A 116 18.67 -9.54 3.55
C ASP A 116 19.51 -10.41 2.60
N THR A 117 19.36 -10.19 1.30
CA THR A 117 20.10 -10.94 0.28
C THR A 117 21.60 -10.62 0.31
N MET A 118 21.97 -9.33 0.39
CA MET A 118 23.36 -8.89 0.36
C MET A 118 24.09 -9.16 1.68
N SER A 119 23.40 -9.12 2.81
CA SER A 119 23.96 -9.49 4.11
C SER A 119 24.22 -11.00 4.25
N GLY A 120 23.56 -11.82 3.41
CA GLY A 120 23.63 -13.27 3.51
C GLY A 120 22.75 -13.88 4.61
N THR A 121 21.83 -13.09 5.22
CA THR A 121 20.91 -13.62 6.25
C THR A 121 20.01 -14.71 5.69
N ASN A 122 19.67 -14.65 4.40
CA ASN A 122 18.92 -15.70 3.71
C ASN A 122 19.66 -17.06 3.66
N GLN A 123 21.00 -17.06 3.76
CA GLN A 123 21.79 -18.31 3.76
C GLN A 123 21.66 -19.08 5.09
N ALA A 124 21.38 -18.40 6.19
CA ALA A 124 21.10 -19.03 7.47
C ALA A 124 19.87 -19.94 7.41
N GLN A 125 18.91 -19.63 6.56
CA GLN A 125 17.70 -20.44 6.34
C GLN A 125 18.01 -21.79 5.64
N LEU A 126 19.01 -21.82 4.79
CA LEU A 126 19.45 -23.04 4.13
C LEU A 126 20.08 -24.04 5.11
N MET A 127 20.61 -23.54 6.25
CA MET A 127 21.25 -24.38 7.28
C MET A 127 20.26 -24.92 8.33
N VAL A 128 19.07 -24.35 8.43
CA VAL A 128 18.01 -24.77 9.38
C VAL A 128 16.72 -25.01 8.62
N PRO A 129 16.58 -26.18 7.93
CA PRO A 129 15.39 -26.48 7.11
C PRO A 129 14.05 -26.52 7.87
N GLN A 130 14.11 -26.57 9.21
CA GLN A 130 12.93 -26.59 10.08
C GLN A 130 12.22 -25.24 10.16
N ILE A 131 12.89 -24.14 9.78
CA ILE A 131 12.29 -22.81 9.67
C ILE A 131 11.74 -22.70 8.24
N GLN A 132 10.56 -23.27 8.00
CA GLN A 132 9.90 -23.30 6.68
C GLN A 132 9.40 -21.93 6.19
N GLN A 133 9.47 -20.88 7.00
CA GLN A 133 9.11 -19.52 6.61
C GLN A 133 10.39 -18.71 6.31
N GLN A 134 10.43 -18.14 5.12
CA GLN A 134 11.44 -17.13 4.78
C GLN A 134 11.25 -15.91 5.67
N VAL A 135 11.96 -15.84 6.79
CA VAL A 135 11.91 -14.68 7.68
C VAL A 135 12.90 -13.64 7.15
N SER A 136 12.40 -12.70 6.38
CA SER A 136 13.14 -11.51 5.94
C SER A 136 13.25 -10.53 7.12
N LEU A 137 14.34 -10.61 7.89
CA LEU A 137 14.54 -9.83 9.10
C LEU A 137 14.59 -8.33 8.83
N PHE A 138 15.42 -7.91 7.88
CA PHE A 138 15.60 -6.51 7.54
C PHE A 138 14.42 -5.94 6.77
N SER A 139 13.74 -6.76 5.96
CA SER A 139 12.52 -6.37 5.27
C SER A 139 11.40 -6.06 6.28
N ASN A 140 11.15 -6.96 7.23
CA ASN A 140 10.15 -6.74 8.27
C ASN A 140 10.47 -5.52 9.16
N LEU A 141 11.73 -5.35 9.53
CA LEU A 141 12.16 -4.21 10.32
C LEU A 141 11.95 -2.89 9.53
N GLN A 142 12.32 -2.87 8.27
CA GLN A 142 12.27 -1.67 7.45
C GLN A 142 10.82 -1.25 7.15
N ILE A 143 9.92 -2.20 6.82
CA ILE A 143 8.51 -1.89 6.61
C ILE A 143 7.83 -1.41 7.89
N GLN A 144 8.17 -1.98 9.06
CA GLN A 144 7.64 -1.53 10.35
C GLN A 144 8.11 -0.11 10.69
N LEU A 145 9.41 0.18 10.52
CA LEU A 145 9.95 1.53 10.74
C LEU A 145 9.25 2.56 9.87
N VAL A 146 9.13 2.29 8.58
CA VAL A 146 8.47 3.18 7.62
C VAL A 146 6.99 3.35 7.98
N THR A 147 6.30 2.28 8.37
CA THR A 147 4.89 2.36 8.82
C THR A 147 4.72 3.20 10.08
N VAL A 148 5.58 3.05 11.08
CA VAL A 148 5.53 3.85 12.31
C VAL A 148 5.75 5.33 12.00
N VAL A 149 6.73 5.66 11.16
CA VAL A 149 6.97 7.04 10.72
C VAL A 149 5.76 7.62 9.99
N PHE A 150 5.17 6.87 9.07
CA PHE A 150 3.96 7.27 8.35
C PHE A 150 2.80 7.61 9.30
N LEU A 151 2.54 6.73 10.28
CA LEU A 151 1.49 6.94 11.26
C LEU A 151 1.79 8.13 12.18
N SER A 152 3.04 8.31 12.60
CA SER A 152 3.46 9.42 13.46
C SER A 152 3.36 10.79 12.77
N LEU A 153 3.53 10.83 11.46
CA LEU A 153 3.34 12.03 10.62
C LEU A 153 1.86 12.32 10.30
N GLY A 154 0.94 11.46 10.76
CA GLY A 154 -0.48 11.61 10.46
C GLY A 154 -0.84 11.24 9.01
N GLY A 155 0.00 10.48 8.31
CA GLY A 155 -0.20 10.09 6.91
C GLY A 155 -1.52 9.36 6.66
N HIS A 156 -2.01 8.60 7.64
CA HIS A 156 -3.32 7.95 7.58
C HIS A 156 -4.48 8.95 7.43
N HIS A 157 -4.43 10.12 8.05
CA HIS A 157 -5.44 11.16 7.86
C HIS A 157 -5.46 11.68 6.44
N ILE A 158 -4.28 11.91 5.84
CA ILE A 158 -4.16 12.41 4.46
C ILE A 158 -4.71 11.38 3.47
N VAL A 159 -4.48 10.10 3.72
CA VAL A 159 -5.02 9.02 2.87
C VAL A 159 -6.55 8.94 2.99
N ILE A 160 -7.12 8.99 4.20
CA ILE A 160 -8.57 8.98 4.39
C ILE A 160 -9.20 10.21 3.72
N GLN A 161 -8.59 11.38 3.84
CA GLN A 161 -9.04 12.59 3.15
C GLN A 161 -8.99 12.42 1.63
N ALA A 162 -7.91 11.84 1.08
CA ALA A 162 -7.79 11.57 -0.35
C ALA A 162 -8.89 10.61 -0.86
N PHE A 163 -9.32 9.64 -0.04
CA PHE A 163 -10.48 8.79 -0.37
C PHE A 163 -11.79 9.61 -0.39
N GLY A 164 -12.00 10.50 0.57
CA GLY A 164 -13.12 11.43 0.56
C GLY A 164 -13.14 12.29 -0.72
N GLU A 165 -12.02 12.93 -1.05
CA GLU A 165 -11.85 13.71 -2.28
C GLU A 165 -12.10 12.86 -3.54
N SER A 166 -11.69 11.59 -3.54
CA SER A 166 -11.94 10.70 -4.68
C SER A 166 -13.42 10.45 -4.94
N LEU A 167 -14.25 10.42 -3.87
CA LEU A 167 -15.69 10.24 -3.98
C LEU A 167 -16.41 11.51 -4.46
N GLU A 168 -15.88 12.67 -4.13
CA GLU A 168 -16.40 13.96 -4.60
C GLU A 168 -16.05 14.19 -6.08
N ARG A 169 -14.81 13.91 -6.48
CA ARG A 169 -14.31 14.11 -7.85
C ARG A 169 -14.85 13.10 -8.85
N ILE A 170 -14.94 11.83 -8.41
CA ILE A 170 -15.38 10.71 -9.25
C ILE A 170 -16.58 10.05 -8.56
N PRO A 171 -17.79 10.56 -8.82
CA PRO A 171 -19.03 10.05 -8.23
C PRO A 171 -19.27 8.58 -8.56
N LEU A 172 -19.97 7.87 -7.65
CA LEU A 172 -20.26 6.44 -7.80
C LEU A 172 -21.20 6.13 -8.98
N ASP A 173 -22.11 7.05 -9.27
CA ASP A 173 -23.18 6.93 -10.27
C ASP A 173 -22.73 7.19 -11.71
N ARG A 174 -21.51 7.75 -11.91
CA ARG A 174 -21.02 8.19 -13.23
C ARG A 174 -19.73 7.51 -13.60
N TYR A 175 -19.51 7.37 -14.91
CA TYR A 175 -18.22 6.95 -15.43
C TYR A 175 -17.28 8.16 -15.53
N PRO A 176 -15.97 7.96 -15.27
CA PRO A 176 -15.00 9.01 -15.52
C PRO A 176 -14.99 9.36 -17.00
N THR A 177 -14.99 10.65 -17.30
CA THR A 177 -14.92 11.16 -18.68
C THR A 177 -13.46 11.16 -19.13
N PHE A 178 -12.88 9.98 -19.34
CA PHE A 178 -11.54 9.90 -19.90
C PHE A 178 -11.52 10.49 -21.32
N ALA A 179 -11.01 11.70 -21.47
CA ALA A 179 -10.49 12.08 -22.78
C ALA A 179 -9.38 11.10 -23.15
N MET A 180 -9.23 10.69 -24.43
CA MET A 180 -8.16 9.76 -24.85
C MET A 180 -6.78 10.18 -24.37
N ALA A 181 -6.52 11.48 -24.24
CA ALA A 181 -5.30 12.05 -23.67
C ALA A 181 -5.15 11.76 -22.17
N GLY A 182 -6.25 11.70 -21.42
CA GLY A 182 -6.23 11.44 -19.96
C GLY A 182 -5.87 10.00 -19.60
N SER A 183 -6.38 9.03 -20.35
CA SER A 183 -6.06 7.62 -20.11
C SER A 183 -4.57 7.31 -20.35
N TRP A 184 -3.97 7.92 -21.38
CA TRP A 184 -2.54 7.80 -21.66
C TRP A 184 -1.68 8.52 -20.60
N ALA A 185 -2.11 9.67 -20.12
CA ALA A 185 -1.44 10.40 -19.04
C ALA A 185 -1.49 9.63 -17.72
N LEU A 186 -2.62 9.01 -17.39
CA LEU A 186 -2.76 8.13 -16.22
C LEU A 186 -1.80 6.93 -16.32
N PHE A 187 -1.79 6.24 -17.47
CA PHE A 187 -0.89 5.11 -17.69
C PHE A 187 0.58 5.51 -17.51
N ASN A 188 1.00 6.62 -18.12
CA ASN A 188 2.37 7.13 -17.97
C ASN A 188 2.69 7.53 -16.51
N THR A 189 1.72 8.08 -15.78
CA THR A 189 1.91 8.43 -14.37
C THR A 189 2.11 7.18 -13.53
N VAL A 190 1.28 6.14 -13.72
CA VAL A 190 1.43 4.86 -13.02
C VAL A 190 2.77 4.20 -13.35
N LEU A 191 3.23 4.24 -14.62
CA LEU A 191 4.55 3.73 -15.00
C LEU A 191 5.70 4.51 -14.33
N ARG A 192 5.58 5.83 -14.21
CA ARG A 192 6.59 6.65 -13.49
C ARG A 192 6.63 6.28 -12.01
N VAL A 193 5.47 6.19 -11.37
CA VAL A 193 5.35 5.78 -9.96
C VAL A 193 5.97 4.40 -9.76
N TYR A 194 5.73 3.46 -10.68
CA TYR A 194 6.36 2.14 -10.65
C TYR A 194 7.89 2.19 -10.83
N GLY A 195 8.39 3.07 -11.69
CA GLY A 195 9.84 3.32 -11.83
C GLY A 195 10.46 3.92 -10.56
N ASP A 196 9.74 4.84 -9.93
CA ASP A 196 10.17 5.48 -8.68
C ASP A 196 10.21 4.48 -7.50
N LEU A 197 9.41 3.41 -7.50
CA LEU A 197 9.49 2.32 -6.52
C LEU A 197 10.91 1.76 -6.43
N PHE A 198 11.52 1.40 -7.55
CA PHE A 198 12.89 0.88 -7.57
C PHE A 198 13.92 1.91 -7.14
N ARG A 199 13.74 3.17 -7.54
CA ARG A 199 14.60 4.27 -7.13
C ARG A 199 14.57 4.46 -5.60
N ILE A 200 13.38 4.46 -5.01
CA ILE A 200 13.18 4.59 -3.57
C ILE A 200 13.79 3.37 -2.85
N ALA A 201 13.52 2.16 -3.33
CA ALA A 201 14.06 0.93 -2.74
C ALA A 201 15.60 0.92 -2.72
N LEU A 202 16.23 1.27 -3.84
CA LEU A 202 17.68 1.38 -3.91
C LEU A 202 18.23 2.49 -3.01
N ALA A 203 17.54 3.63 -2.92
CA ALA A 203 17.95 4.73 -2.05
C ALA A 203 17.90 4.34 -0.57
N LEU A 204 16.85 3.63 -0.13
CA LEU A 204 16.71 3.14 1.24
C LEU A 204 17.72 2.04 1.58
N ALA A 205 18.06 1.18 0.63
CA ALA A 205 19.04 0.11 0.83
C ALA A 205 20.50 0.60 0.69
N SER A 206 20.75 1.74 0.03
CA SER A 206 22.08 2.19 -0.41
C SER A 206 23.18 2.18 0.67
N PRO A 207 22.98 2.64 1.92
CA PRO A 207 24.05 2.65 2.91
C PRO A 207 24.52 1.24 3.25
N VAL A 208 23.60 0.29 3.35
CA VAL A 208 23.91 -1.11 3.64
C VAL A 208 24.52 -1.80 2.43
N LEU A 209 24.00 -1.55 1.22
CA LEU A 209 24.55 -2.12 -0.01
C LEU A 209 26.01 -1.70 -0.22
N LEU A 210 26.33 -0.43 0.01
CA LEU A 210 27.71 0.05 -0.08
C LEU A 210 28.63 -0.62 0.95
N ALA A 211 28.19 -0.75 2.20
CA ALA A 211 28.98 -1.38 3.24
C ALA A 211 29.21 -2.87 2.99
N THR A 212 28.18 -3.60 2.56
CA THR A 212 28.30 -5.03 2.21
C THR A 212 29.19 -5.23 0.99
N PHE A 213 29.11 -4.35 -0.01
CA PHE A 213 29.99 -4.37 -1.17
C PHE A 213 31.47 -4.18 -0.79
N VAL A 214 31.77 -3.19 0.06
CA VAL A 214 33.14 -2.99 0.57
C VAL A 214 33.63 -4.20 1.37
N THR A 215 32.74 -4.81 2.16
CA THR A 215 33.05 -6.04 2.91
C THR A 215 33.36 -7.20 1.95
N ASP A 216 32.61 -7.36 0.86
CA ASP A 216 32.86 -8.39 -0.16
C ASP A 216 34.24 -8.19 -0.85
N LEU A 217 34.58 -6.95 -1.18
CA LEU A 217 35.89 -6.62 -1.74
C LEU A 217 37.00 -6.97 -0.75
N ALA A 218 36.87 -6.61 0.53
CA ALA A 218 37.85 -6.91 1.56
C ALA A 218 38.03 -8.45 1.73
N LEU A 219 36.91 -9.18 1.79
CA LEU A 219 36.93 -10.63 1.88
C LEU A 219 37.53 -11.30 0.63
N GLY A 220 37.26 -10.75 -0.56
CA GLY A 220 37.88 -11.21 -1.82
C GLY A 220 39.41 -11.01 -1.85
N LEU A 221 39.90 -9.89 -1.31
CA LEU A 221 41.35 -9.64 -1.17
C LEU A 221 41.99 -10.61 -0.17
N ILE A 222 41.32 -10.88 0.96
CA ILE A 222 41.79 -11.86 1.95
C ILE A 222 41.91 -13.27 1.30
N ASN A 223 40.89 -13.67 0.54
CA ASN A 223 40.91 -14.96 -0.17
C ASN A 223 42.08 -15.09 -1.16
N ARG A 224 42.47 -13.96 -1.77
CA ARG A 224 43.60 -13.93 -2.71
C ARG A 224 44.96 -14.06 -2.00
N VAL A 225 45.08 -13.44 -0.82
CA VAL A 225 46.35 -13.39 -0.06
C VAL A 225 46.53 -14.64 0.82
N ALA A 226 45.43 -15.11 1.39
CA ALA A 226 45.42 -16.24 2.34
C ALA A 226 44.35 -17.30 1.93
N PRO A 227 44.53 -18.04 0.85
CA PRO A 227 43.54 -18.98 0.33
C PRO A 227 43.23 -20.15 1.29
N GLN A 228 44.08 -20.38 2.32
CA GLN A 228 43.81 -21.36 3.39
C GLN A 228 42.69 -20.92 4.33
N VAL A 229 42.30 -19.63 4.34
CA VAL A 229 41.17 -19.12 5.11
C VAL A 229 39.88 -19.44 4.36
N GLN A 230 38.96 -20.13 5.00
CA GLN A 230 37.66 -20.42 4.43
C GLN A 230 36.78 -19.15 4.48
N VAL A 231 37.03 -18.21 3.55
CA VAL A 231 36.41 -16.88 3.50
C VAL A 231 34.89 -16.94 3.48
N PHE A 232 34.32 -18.02 2.93
CA PHE A 232 32.87 -18.21 2.92
C PHE A 232 32.27 -18.23 4.34
N PHE A 233 32.86 -18.99 5.27
CA PHE A 233 32.36 -19.06 6.64
C PHE A 233 32.61 -17.77 7.42
N VAL A 234 33.71 -17.08 7.13
CA VAL A 234 34.02 -15.77 7.71
C VAL A 234 33.00 -14.72 7.22
N ALA A 235 32.64 -14.75 5.93
CA ALA A 235 31.66 -13.87 5.33
C ALA A 235 30.28 -14.02 6.00
N MET A 236 29.83 -15.24 6.27
CA MET A 236 28.55 -15.53 6.91
C MET A 236 28.44 -14.94 8.31
N GLN A 237 29.53 -14.71 9.02
CA GLN A 237 29.52 -14.08 10.35
C GLN A 237 29.70 -12.57 10.29
N ILE A 238 30.60 -12.09 9.43
CA ILE A 238 30.95 -10.66 9.35
C ILE A 238 29.88 -9.85 8.66
N LYS A 239 29.32 -10.32 7.54
CA LYS A 239 28.33 -9.55 6.76
C LYS A 239 27.08 -9.18 7.55
N PRO A 240 26.39 -10.10 8.27
CA PRO A 240 25.25 -9.73 9.10
C PRO A 240 25.61 -8.73 10.20
N ALA A 241 26.77 -8.88 10.83
CA ALA A 241 27.22 -7.97 11.88
C ALA A 241 27.46 -6.55 11.33
N VAL A 242 28.14 -6.43 10.18
CA VAL A 242 28.34 -5.16 9.47
C VAL A 242 27.00 -4.55 9.08
N THR A 243 26.08 -5.36 8.57
CA THR A 243 24.73 -4.91 8.16
C THR A 243 23.98 -4.30 9.33
N VAL A 244 23.93 -4.98 10.48
CA VAL A 244 23.28 -4.45 11.70
C VAL A 244 23.92 -3.14 12.13
N LEU A 245 25.26 -3.08 12.17
CA LEU A 245 25.98 -1.87 12.56
C LEU A 245 25.66 -0.69 11.64
N ILE A 246 25.74 -0.90 10.33
CA ILE A 246 25.47 0.15 9.34
C ILE A 246 23.99 0.55 9.36
N MET A 247 23.07 -0.41 9.47
CA MET A 247 21.64 -0.11 9.55
C MET A 247 21.31 0.74 10.77
N PHE A 248 21.91 0.43 11.92
CA PHE A 248 21.72 1.22 13.13
C PHE A 248 22.30 2.64 13.00
N THR A 249 23.50 2.78 12.45
CA THR A 249 24.13 4.09 12.27
C THR A 249 23.48 4.94 11.17
N SER A 250 22.89 4.30 10.15
CA SER A 250 22.22 4.97 9.03
C SER A 250 20.71 5.12 9.23
N ILE A 251 20.16 4.73 10.37
CA ILE A 251 18.70 4.76 10.62
C ILE A 251 18.10 6.14 10.38
N HIS A 252 18.80 7.20 10.81
CA HIS A 252 18.35 8.57 10.62
C HIS A 252 18.25 8.93 9.13
N LEU A 253 19.23 8.52 8.34
CA LEU A 253 19.23 8.75 6.89
C LEU A 253 18.05 8.01 6.20
N ILE A 254 17.77 6.78 6.64
CA ILE A 254 16.66 5.97 6.11
C ILE A 254 15.32 6.63 6.45
N LEU A 255 15.16 7.11 7.70
CA LEU A 255 13.94 7.79 8.14
C LEU A 255 13.72 9.12 7.41
N ASP A 256 14.74 9.96 7.29
CA ASP A 256 14.66 11.22 6.54
C ASP A 256 14.27 10.98 5.08
N ARG A 257 14.83 9.93 4.49
CA ARG A 257 14.48 9.55 3.12
C ARG A 257 13.02 9.10 3.02
N ALA A 258 12.54 8.28 3.94
CA ALA A 258 11.15 7.86 3.98
C ALA A 258 10.18 9.04 4.11
N VAL A 259 10.48 10.00 4.99
CA VAL A 259 9.69 11.23 5.17
C VAL A 259 9.61 12.02 3.87
N HIS A 260 10.73 12.18 3.16
CA HIS A 260 10.77 12.88 1.87
C HIS A 260 9.88 12.17 0.82
N GLU A 261 9.97 10.85 0.73
CA GLU A 261 9.20 10.07 -0.25
C GLU A 261 7.69 10.07 0.07
N TYR A 262 7.27 10.20 1.34
CA TYR A 262 5.86 10.40 1.66
C TYR A 262 5.31 11.70 1.09
N GLY A 263 6.06 12.80 1.14
CA GLY A 263 5.66 14.05 0.50
C GLY A 263 5.44 13.89 -1.00
N THR A 264 6.31 13.15 -1.68
CA THR A 264 6.19 12.83 -3.11
C THR A 264 4.99 11.94 -3.40
N MET A 265 4.77 10.91 -2.58
CA MET A 265 3.63 9.99 -2.68
C MET A 265 2.28 10.73 -2.62
N PHE A 266 2.12 11.66 -1.67
CA PHE A 266 0.90 12.48 -1.59
C PHE A 266 0.70 13.34 -2.85
N GLY A 267 1.78 13.85 -3.43
CA GLY A 267 1.73 14.55 -4.72
C GLY A 267 1.20 13.65 -5.84
N TRP A 268 1.64 12.39 -5.90
CA TRP A 268 1.14 11.42 -6.89
C TRP A 268 -0.33 11.06 -6.67
N VAL A 269 -0.78 10.91 -5.41
CA VAL A 269 -2.19 10.67 -5.11
C VAL A 269 -3.08 11.78 -5.69
N HIS A 270 -2.75 13.04 -5.43
CA HIS A 270 -3.50 14.17 -5.98
C HIS A 270 -3.41 14.26 -7.52
N GLN A 271 -2.26 13.92 -8.12
CA GLN A 271 -2.11 13.90 -9.57
C GLN A 271 -2.98 12.81 -10.20
N VAL A 272 -2.99 11.61 -9.63
CA VAL A 272 -3.82 10.49 -10.11
C VAL A 272 -5.32 10.84 -10.00
N LEU A 273 -5.75 11.44 -8.88
CA LEU A 273 -7.14 11.88 -8.71
C LEU A 273 -7.57 12.87 -9.79
N ARG A 274 -6.71 13.82 -10.18
CA ARG A 274 -6.98 14.77 -11.28
C ARG A 274 -7.04 14.11 -12.65
N LEU A 275 -6.29 13.05 -12.87
CA LEU A 275 -6.26 12.33 -14.15
C LEU A 275 -7.42 11.34 -14.29
N LEU A 276 -8.04 10.95 -13.19
CA LEU A 276 -9.21 10.08 -13.13
C LEU A 276 -10.54 10.88 -13.25
N GLU A 277 -10.51 12.19 -13.05
CA GLU A 277 -11.66 13.10 -13.20
C GLU A 277 -12.03 13.29 -14.68
#